data_57eb55a29aec3611ad1fffaa16a30685
#
_entry.id   57eb55a29aec3611ad1fffaa16a30685
#
_cell.length_a   1.000
_cell.length_b   1.000
_cell.length_c   1.000
_cell.angle_alpha   90.00
_cell.angle_beta   90.00
_cell.angle_gamma   90.00
#
_symmetry.space_group_name_H-M   'P 1'
#
loop_
_entity.id
_entity.type
_entity.pdbx_description
1 polymer ?
#
loop_
_entity_poly.entity_id
_entity_poly.type
_entity_poly.pdbx_seq_one_letter_code
_entity_poly.pdbx_strand_id
1 'polypeptide(L)'
;MSKPDVVIVGGGSAGAVLAARLSEDPDRSVLLLEAGPAYPPGGYPPEVANPAMLGPRTGRDWDDMTEPGVIGHPIPAGRGKILGGSSAVNGAVALRALPSDFARWADRGLKGWAFGEVLADYLALENTTGGDDRWHGRRGPLPVRQFTRDDLSPMQQAFMDAAVANGITTTSDLNGPVPAGVAPLPVNIVDGIRINTGMAYLGAAVRRRPNLQIRADVVVDRITFSGSRTTGVILAGGTALEGAEVVLSAGTYGTPAVLLRSGVGPSADLRALGISVVGDLPVGQNLQDHPIYFNTYAARPDRIGAQAPPIAVMATTASSHAAPGDFDIHLGATHLFDPSQSPTGAGFALTVAMVRPTATGTLTLAGRDPNQAPRIDLNLLGTSEDRARLLEGLRLARRIGATSPLADFADSELNPGAGATSDADLEASMLATVSTYHHPASTVPMGSEGDPRAVVNRLGEVRGLEGLRVVDASIFPDVPSMPINLSVLMAAEHIARLAY
;
A
#
# COMPACT_ATOMS: atom_id res chain seq x y z
N MET A 1 30.75 16.63 -7.42
CA MET A 1 29.94 16.82 -6.21
C MET A 1 30.58 16.03 -5.11
N SER A 2 30.58 16.53 -3.88
CA SER A 2 31.02 15.76 -2.72
C SER A 2 30.14 14.51 -2.59
N LYS A 3 30.69 13.43 -2.06
CA LYS A 3 29.96 12.19 -1.76
C LYS A 3 28.82 12.50 -0.77
N PRO A 4 27.54 12.23 -1.11
CA PRO A 4 26.45 12.46 -0.17
C PRO A 4 26.53 11.53 1.05
N ASP A 5 26.09 12.03 2.20
CA ASP A 5 26.00 11.23 3.42
C ASP A 5 24.93 10.14 3.28
N VAL A 6 23.79 10.48 2.67
CA VAL A 6 22.70 9.52 2.45
C VAL A 6 22.21 9.59 1.01
N VAL A 7 22.14 8.42 0.36
CA VAL A 7 21.46 8.21 -0.94
C VAL A 7 20.16 7.46 -0.69
N ILE A 8 19.03 8.10 -0.95
CA ILE A 8 17.70 7.49 -0.86
C ILE A 8 17.29 7.04 -2.28
N VAL A 9 16.95 5.77 -2.44
CA VAL A 9 16.51 5.17 -3.72
C VAL A 9 15.00 4.97 -3.70
N GLY A 10 14.29 5.75 -4.51
CA GLY A 10 12.83 5.82 -4.59
C GLY A 10 12.26 6.99 -3.80
N GLY A 11 11.62 7.92 -4.50
CA GLY A 11 10.93 9.10 -3.94
C GLY A 11 9.44 8.84 -3.67
N GLY A 12 9.06 7.61 -3.33
CA GLY A 12 7.69 7.21 -3.00
C GLY A 12 7.25 7.65 -1.61
N SER A 13 6.25 6.94 -1.06
CA SER A 13 5.66 7.23 0.25
C SER A 13 6.71 7.39 1.35
N ALA A 14 7.60 6.40 1.53
CA ALA A 14 8.64 6.45 2.57
C ALA A 14 9.81 7.37 2.19
N GLY A 15 10.31 7.27 0.95
CA GLY A 15 11.50 8.04 0.56
C GLY A 15 11.31 9.54 0.58
N ALA A 16 10.08 10.03 0.29
CA ALA A 16 9.76 11.45 0.42
C ALA A 16 9.78 11.92 1.89
N VAL A 17 9.28 11.09 2.82
CA VAL A 17 9.36 11.34 4.27
C VAL A 17 10.82 11.42 4.70
N LEU A 18 11.61 10.38 4.37
CA LEU A 18 13.02 10.33 4.74
C LEU A 18 13.83 11.52 4.19
N ALA A 19 13.63 11.86 2.90
CA ALA A 19 14.31 13.00 2.31
C ALA A 19 13.98 14.32 3.03
N ALA A 20 12.72 14.50 3.43
CA ALA A 20 12.29 15.66 4.19
C ALA A 20 12.91 15.68 5.59
N ARG A 21 12.86 14.56 6.34
CA ARG A 21 13.33 14.48 7.72
C ARG A 21 14.87 14.54 7.81
N LEU A 22 15.57 13.75 7.01
CA LEU A 22 17.03 13.68 7.08
C LEU A 22 17.70 15.00 6.66
N SER A 23 17.08 15.76 5.75
CA SER A 23 17.57 17.07 5.35
C SER A 23 17.23 18.21 6.34
N GLU A 24 16.54 17.92 7.45
CA GLU A 24 16.35 18.90 8.55
C GLU A 24 17.68 19.24 9.25
N ASP A 25 18.59 18.28 9.33
CA ASP A 25 19.96 18.49 9.73
C ASP A 25 20.75 19.14 8.57
N PRO A 26 21.16 20.43 8.69
CA PRO A 26 21.84 21.12 7.59
C PRO A 26 23.22 20.56 7.26
N ASP A 27 23.83 19.83 8.17
CA ASP A 27 25.16 19.24 8.01
C ASP A 27 25.10 17.87 7.32
N ARG A 28 23.89 17.31 7.13
CA ARG A 28 23.66 16.03 6.43
C ARG A 28 23.27 16.26 4.98
N SER A 29 24.10 15.84 4.05
CA SER A 29 23.79 15.88 2.61
C SER A 29 22.96 14.67 2.17
N VAL A 30 21.79 14.93 1.53
CA VAL A 30 20.82 13.94 1.11
C VAL A 30 20.62 13.99 -0.41
N LEU A 31 20.78 12.85 -1.07
CA LEU A 31 20.47 12.65 -2.48
C LEU A 31 19.27 11.70 -2.63
N LEU A 32 18.14 12.21 -3.11
CA LEU A 32 16.97 11.40 -3.44
C LEU A 32 16.96 11.08 -4.94
N LEU A 33 16.89 9.79 -5.29
CA LEU A 33 16.79 9.28 -6.65
C LEU A 33 15.37 8.75 -6.89
N GLU A 34 14.69 9.25 -7.93
CA GLU A 34 13.33 8.83 -8.31
C GLU A 34 13.31 8.37 -9.78
N ALA A 35 12.68 7.23 -10.04
CA ALA A 35 12.61 6.65 -11.38
C ALA A 35 11.66 7.37 -12.33
N GLY A 36 10.62 7.98 -11.79
CA GLY A 36 9.66 8.78 -12.53
C GLY A 36 9.91 10.29 -12.45
N PRO A 37 9.04 11.09 -13.06
CA PRO A 37 9.15 12.54 -13.05
C PRO A 37 8.89 13.14 -11.67
N ALA A 38 9.54 14.27 -11.38
CA ALA A 38 9.33 15.08 -10.17
C ALA A 38 8.69 16.41 -10.55
N TYR A 39 7.40 16.53 -10.28
CA TYR A 39 6.66 17.78 -10.48
C TYR A 39 6.80 18.69 -9.24
N PRO A 40 6.76 20.04 -9.41
CA PRO A 40 6.63 20.93 -8.26
C PRO A 40 5.30 20.66 -7.51
N PRO A 41 5.19 21.01 -6.21
CA PRO A 41 4.03 20.65 -5.40
C PRO A 41 2.67 21.05 -5.98
N GLY A 42 2.58 22.21 -6.65
CA GLY A 42 1.36 22.69 -7.33
C GLY A 42 1.29 22.35 -8.83
N GLY A 43 2.21 21.53 -9.36
CA GLY A 43 2.32 21.26 -10.80
C GLY A 43 2.08 19.82 -11.20
N TYR A 44 1.49 19.00 -10.32
CA TYR A 44 1.13 17.61 -10.66
C TYR A 44 0.06 17.59 -11.75
N PRO A 45 0.16 16.68 -12.74
CA PRO A 45 -0.84 16.55 -13.80
C PRO A 45 -2.24 16.33 -13.25
N PRO A 46 -3.30 16.85 -13.91
CA PRO A 46 -4.68 16.69 -13.46
C PRO A 46 -5.08 15.22 -13.23
N GLU A 47 -4.60 14.28 -14.05
CA GLU A 47 -4.85 12.85 -13.93
C GLU A 47 -4.25 12.26 -12.64
N VAL A 48 -3.12 12.80 -12.17
CA VAL A 48 -2.48 12.42 -10.91
C VAL A 48 -3.15 13.11 -9.73
N ALA A 49 -3.50 14.37 -9.87
CA ALA A 49 -4.16 15.15 -8.81
C ALA A 49 -5.59 14.68 -8.53
N ASN A 50 -6.30 14.15 -9.54
CA ASN A 50 -7.68 13.69 -9.42
C ASN A 50 -7.78 12.37 -8.63
N PRO A 51 -8.44 12.34 -7.47
CA PRO A 51 -8.56 11.12 -6.66
C PRO A 51 -9.46 10.02 -7.29
N ALA A 52 -10.21 10.33 -8.36
CA ALA A 52 -10.96 9.35 -9.12
C ALA A 52 -10.12 8.62 -10.18
N MET A 53 -8.93 9.12 -10.48
CA MET A 53 -8.00 8.49 -11.42
C MET A 53 -6.99 7.64 -10.62
N LEU A 54 -7.05 6.33 -10.76
CA LEU A 54 -6.25 5.39 -9.98
C LEU A 54 -5.28 4.59 -10.84
N GLY A 55 -4.11 4.25 -10.29
CA GLY A 55 -3.12 3.36 -10.88
C GLY A 55 -2.78 3.72 -12.33
N PRO A 56 -2.86 2.76 -13.27
CA PRO A 56 -2.47 2.94 -14.67
C PRO A 56 -3.22 4.09 -15.39
N ARG A 57 -4.46 4.40 -14.96
CA ARG A 57 -5.23 5.52 -15.53
C ARG A 57 -4.56 6.89 -15.39
N THR A 58 -3.59 7.01 -14.48
CA THR A 58 -2.80 8.25 -14.31
C THR A 58 -1.67 8.39 -15.34
N GLY A 59 -1.35 7.34 -16.11
CA GLY A 59 -0.20 7.29 -17.00
C GLY A 59 1.15 7.37 -16.27
N ARG A 60 1.19 7.04 -14.98
CA ARG A 60 2.38 7.10 -14.10
C ARG A 60 2.56 5.79 -13.34
N ASP A 61 2.61 4.70 -14.06
CA ASP A 61 2.70 3.34 -13.52
C ASP A 61 3.96 2.62 -14.04
N TRP A 62 4.39 1.57 -13.34
CA TRP A 62 5.43 0.67 -13.80
C TRP A 62 4.90 -0.35 -14.81
N ASP A 63 3.58 -0.50 -14.90
CA ASP A 63 2.87 -1.44 -15.78
C ASP A 63 3.26 -2.92 -15.53
N ASP A 64 3.66 -3.23 -14.29
CA ASP A 64 4.00 -4.59 -13.90
C ASP A 64 2.75 -5.49 -13.90
N MET A 65 2.95 -6.77 -14.27
CA MET A 65 1.93 -7.82 -14.22
C MET A 65 2.38 -8.94 -13.28
N THR A 66 1.42 -9.60 -12.63
CA THR A 66 1.72 -10.78 -11.83
C THR A 66 1.94 -12.02 -12.67
N GLU A 67 2.61 -13.04 -12.08
CA GLU A 67 2.49 -14.42 -12.55
C GLU A 67 1.03 -14.90 -12.36
N PRO A 68 0.57 -15.90 -13.14
CA PRO A 68 -0.81 -16.40 -13.05
C PRO A 68 -1.18 -16.97 -11.67
N GLY A 69 -0.22 -17.54 -10.94
CA GLY A 69 -0.45 -18.13 -9.62
C GLY A 69 -1.63 -19.12 -9.59
N VAL A 70 -2.25 -19.22 -8.41
CA VAL A 70 -3.41 -20.12 -8.17
C VAL A 70 -4.66 -19.68 -8.93
N ILE A 71 -4.80 -18.38 -9.19
CA ILE A 71 -5.97 -17.84 -9.92
C ILE A 71 -5.94 -18.12 -11.42
N GLY A 72 -4.80 -18.61 -11.96
CA GLY A 72 -4.67 -19.11 -13.33
C GLY A 72 -4.52 -18.03 -14.41
N HIS A 73 -4.44 -16.75 -14.06
CA HIS A 73 -4.27 -15.63 -15.00
C HIS A 73 -3.49 -14.48 -14.37
N PRO A 74 -2.69 -13.73 -15.15
CA PRO A 74 -2.00 -12.56 -14.62
C PRO A 74 -2.98 -11.41 -14.36
N ILE A 75 -2.68 -10.60 -13.35
CA ILE A 75 -3.41 -9.36 -13.02
C ILE A 75 -2.44 -8.16 -12.96
N PRO A 76 -2.91 -6.93 -13.20
CA PRO A 76 -2.08 -5.74 -13.06
C PRO A 76 -1.58 -5.56 -11.63
N ALA A 77 -0.26 -5.38 -11.48
CA ALA A 77 0.43 -5.14 -10.20
C ALA A 77 0.86 -3.67 -10.05
N GLY A 78 0.02 -2.75 -10.48
CA GLY A 78 0.32 -1.33 -10.65
C GLY A 78 0.99 -0.65 -9.46
N ARG A 79 2.09 0.09 -9.73
CA ARG A 79 2.85 0.90 -8.75
C ARG A 79 3.23 2.25 -9.35
N GLY A 80 3.05 3.32 -8.58
CA GLY A 80 3.35 4.67 -9.07
C GLY A 80 4.83 4.88 -9.40
N LYS A 81 5.12 5.35 -10.63
CA LYS A 81 6.44 5.76 -11.15
C LYS A 81 6.48 7.27 -11.29
N ILE A 82 6.63 7.95 -10.15
CA ILE A 82 6.54 9.40 -10.01
C ILE A 82 7.01 9.80 -8.62
N LEU A 83 7.50 11.02 -8.44
CA LEU A 83 7.75 11.55 -7.09
C LEU A 83 6.46 11.57 -6.26
N GLY A 84 6.47 10.91 -5.11
CA GLY A 84 5.29 10.54 -4.32
C GLY A 84 4.93 9.05 -4.46
N GLY A 85 5.48 8.36 -5.46
CA GLY A 85 5.26 6.93 -5.70
C GLY A 85 3.79 6.56 -5.77
N SER A 86 3.43 5.42 -5.17
CA SER A 86 2.03 4.95 -5.14
C SER A 86 1.08 5.86 -4.37
N SER A 87 1.56 6.75 -3.48
CA SER A 87 0.70 7.76 -2.85
C SER A 87 0.14 8.79 -3.86
N ALA A 88 0.77 8.92 -5.03
CA ALA A 88 0.33 9.82 -6.09
C ALA A 88 -0.75 9.21 -7.01
N VAL A 89 -0.98 7.88 -6.92
CA VAL A 89 -1.90 7.15 -7.82
C VAL A 89 -2.93 6.29 -7.08
N ASN A 90 -2.95 6.31 -5.74
CA ASN A 90 -3.86 5.54 -4.88
C ASN A 90 -5.23 6.20 -4.69
N GLY A 91 -6.11 5.55 -3.94
CA GLY A 91 -7.45 6.06 -3.58
C GLY A 91 -7.48 7.16 -2.52
N ALA A 92 -6.33 7.71 -2.12
CA ALA A 92 -6.20 8.76 -1.12
C ALA A 92 -6.86 8.44 0.24
N VAL A 93 -6.98 7.16 0.60
CA VAL A 93 -7.50 6.72 1.89
C VAL A 93 -6.40 6.81 2.95
N ALA A 94 -6.71 7.44 4.09
CA ALA A 94 -5.77 7.71 5.18
C ALA A 94 -6.12 6.88 6.43
N LEU A 95 -5.96 5.56 6.35
CA LEU A 95 -6.21 4.63 7.45
C LEU A 95 -4.90 4.12 8.07
N ARG A 96 -4.92 3.95 9.39
CA ARG A 96 -3.81 3.40 10.18
C ARG A 96 -3.95 1.89 10.30
N ALA A 97 -2.82 1.19 10.41
CA ALA A 97 -2.81 -0.20 10.84
C ALA A 97 -3.44 -0.37 12.23
N LEU A 98 -4.04 -1.52 12.46
CA LEU A 98 -4.74 -1.82 13.71
C LEU A 98 -3.75 -2.07 14.86
N PRO A 99 -4.12 -1.81 16.11
CA PRO A 99 -3.32 -2.21 17.29
C PRO A 99 -2.95 -3.69 17.28
N SER A 100 -3.82 -4.56 16.77
CA SER A 100 -3.57 -6.00 16.64
C SER A 100 -2.47 -6.35 15.65
N ASP A 101 -2.24 -5.54 14.60
CA ASP A 101 -1.11 -5.71 13.68
C ASP A 101 0.22 -5.53 14.43
N PHE A 102 0.33 -4.47 15.19
CA PHE A 102 1.52 -4.17 15.99
C PHE A 102 1.72 -5.16 17.14
N ALA A 103 0.65 -5.67 17.76
CA ALA A 103 0.74 -6.71 18.77
C ALA A 103 1.38 -7.98 18.19
N ARG A 104 0.97 -8.42 16.99
CA ARG A 104 1.60 -9.56 16.29
C ARG A 104 3.08 -9.32 15.99
N TRP A 105 3.47 -8.10 15.63
CA TRP A 105 4.86 -7.76 15.38
C TRP A 105 5.69 -7.75 16.68
N ALA A 106 5.12 -7.23 17.76
CA ALA A 106 5.74 -7.28 19.10
C ALA A 106 5.97 -8.71 19.58
N ASP A 107 4.99 -9.62 19.36
CA ASP A 107 5.10 -11.05 19.68
C ASP A 107 6.23 -11.74 18.90
N ARG A 108 6.61 -11.21 17.74
CA ARG A 108 7.79 -11.63 16.95
C ARG A 108 9.10 -10.98 17.45
N GLY A 109 9.06 -10.27 18.56
CA GLY A 109 10.23 -9.64 19.19
C GLY A 109 10.63 -8.28 18.64
N LEU A 110 9.76 -7.59 17.91
CA LEU A 110 10.00 -6.24 17.39
C LEU A 110 9.73 -5.19 18.47
N LYS A 111 10.72 -4.96 19.33
CA LYS A 111 10.66 -3.92 20.36
C LYS A 111 10.67 -2.54 19.71
N GLY A 112 9.89 -1.61 20.28
CA GLY A 112 9.74 -0.25 19.75
C GLY A 112 8.66 -0.13 18.66
N TRP A 113 7.98 -1.23 18.30
CA TRP A 113 6.92 -1.24 17.29
C TRP A 113 5.53 -1.57 17.85
N ALA A 114 5.33 -1.48 19.18
CA ALA A 114 3.98 -1.59 19.75
C ALA A 114 3.15 -0.35 19.33
N PHE A 115 1.83 -0.51 19.20
CA PHE A 115 0.95 0.58 18.73
C PHE A 115 1.12 1.87 19.54
N GLY A 116 1.22 1.77 20.89
CA GLY A 116 1.45 2.94 21.74
C GLY A 116 2.80 3.63 21.51
N GLU A 117 3.81 2.91 21.00
CA GLU A 117 5.14 3.46 20.69
C GLU A 117 5.18 4.18 19.34
N VAL A 118 4.39 3.70 18.35
CA VAL A 118 4.33 4.29 17.00
C VAL A 118 3.20 5.31 16.84
N LEU A 119 2.27 5.41 17.79
CA LEU A 119 1.16 6.37 17.72
C LEU A 119 1.66 7.81 17.62
N ALA A 120 2.74 8.15 18.33
CA ALA A 120 3.34 9.48 18.25
C ALA A 120 3.81 9.84 16.82
N ASP A 121 4.29 8.84 16.05
CA ASP A 121 4.73 9.03 14.68
C ASP A 121 3.52 9.19 13.73
N TYR A 122 2.41 8.47 13.97
CA TYR A 122 1.14 8.72 13.28
C TYR A 122 0.61 10.14 13.55
N LEU A 123 0.70 10.63 14.79
CA LEU A 123 0.28 11.99 15.13
C LEU A 123 1.19 13.04 14.49
N ALA A 124 2.50 12.77 14.39
CA ALA A 124 3.47 13.68 13.81
C ALA A 124 3.32 13.86 12.29
N LEU A 125 2.85 12.83 11.58
CA LEU A 125 2.72 12.88 10.12
C LEU A 125 1.46 13.58 9.63
N GLU A 126 0.39 13.67 10.44
CA GLU A 126 -0.91 14.13 9.97
C GLU A 126 -1.31 15.51 10.47
N ASN A 127 -2.12 16.20 9.67
CA ASN A 127 -2.84 17.41 10.01
C ASN A 127 -4.33 17.16 9.78
N THR A 128 -5.00 16.61 10.80
CA THR A 128 -6.39 16.18 10.76
C THR A 128 -7.28 17.25 11.34
N THR A 129 -8.41 17.54 10.69
CA THR A 129 -9.47 18.41 11.22
C THR A 129 -10.56 17.56 11.86
N GLY A 130 -10.92 17.85 13.11
CA GLY A 130 -11.89 17.06 13.88
C GLY A 130 -11.26 15.85 14.61
N GLY A 131 -12.09 15.05 15.27
CA GLY A 131 -11.66 13.93 16.10
C GLY A 131 -11.00 14.35 17.44
N ASP A 132 -10.61 13.36 18.23
CA ASP A 132 -9.97 13.54 19.55
C ASP A 132 -8.46 13.71 19.39
N ASP A 133 -7.86 14.73 20.00
CA ASP A 133 -6.43 15.05 19.94
C ASP A 133 -5.52 13.92 20.48
N ARG A 134 -6.06 13.00 21.26
CA ARG A 134 -5.32 11.78 21.68
C ARG A 134 -5.05 10.84 20.51
N TRP A 135 -5.88 10.92 19.46
CA TRP A 135 -5.83 10.03 18.30
C TRP A 135 -5.45 10.75 17.00
N HIS A 136 -5.45 12.08 16.95
CA HIS A 136 -5.23 12.85 15.74
C HIS A 136 -4.22 13.97 15.91
N GLY A 137 -3.23 14.00 15.00
CA GLY A 137 -2.26 15.07 14.88
C GLY A 137 -2.84 16.29 14.18
N ARG A 138 -2.30 17.50 14.51
CA ARG A 138 -2.77 18.80 14.01
C ARG A 138 -1.73 19.60 13.25
N ARG A 139 -0.50 19.11 13.15
CA ARG A 139 0.63 19.90 12.66
C ARG A 139 1.51 19.16 11.66
N GLY A 140 1.18 17.92 11.32
CA GLY A 140 1.93 17.12 10.39
C GLY A 140 1.80 17.64 8.95
N PRO A 141 2.68 17.19 8.05
CA PRO A 141 2.68 17.64 6.67
C PRO A 141 1.52 17.08 5.84
N LEU A 142 0.94 15.93 6.21
CA LEU A 142 -0.13 15.29 5.46
C LEU A 142 -1.51 15.79 5.95
N PRO A 143 -2.26 16.54 5.16
CA PRO A 143 -3.64 16.87 5.51
C PRO A 143 -4.51 15.62 5.45
N VAL A 144 -5.34 15.41 6.49
CA VAL A 144 -6.32 14.33 6.55
C VAL A 144 -7.68 14.94 6.87
N ARG A 145 -8.64 14.69 6.00
CA ARG A 145 -10.04 15.10 6.18
C ARG A 145 -10.86 13.88 6.58
N GLN A 146 -11.54 13.94 7.70
CA GLN A 146 -12.57 12.98 8.05
C GLN A 146 -13.82 13.27 7.22
N PHE A 147 -14.20 12.34 6.34
CA PHE A 147 -15.49 12.45 5.67
C PHE A 147 -16.63 12.22 6.67
N THR A 148 -17.74 12.87 6.43
CA THR A 148 -19.00 12.69 7.14
C THR A 148 -20.00 11.97 6.24
N ARG A 149 -21.15 11.58 6.80
CA ARG A 149 -22.22 11.00 6.00
C ARG A 149 -22.66 11.92 4.84
N ASP A 150 -22.64 13.24 5.05
CA ASP A 150 -23.04 14.24 4.05
C ASP A 150 -22.05 14.35 2.88
N ASP A 151 -20.80 13.88 3.05
CA ASP A 151 -19.80 13.82 2.00
C ASP A 151 -20.01 12.59 1.07
N LEU A 152 -20.86 11.64 1.47
CA LEU A 152 -21.10 10.40 0.73
C LEU A 152 -22.16 10.58 -0.36
N SER A 153 -22.02 9.86 -1.46
CA SER A 153 -23.10 9.73 -2.43
C SER A 153 -24.31 9.00 -1.83
N PRO A 154 -25.53 9.21 -2.37
CA PRO A 154 -26.73 8.53 -1.88
C PRO A 154 -26.61 6.99 -1.83
N MET A 155 -25.93 6.38 -2.81
CA MET A 155 -25.68 4.95 -2.83
C MET A 155 -24.73 4.52 -1.70
N GLN A 156 -23.70 5.29 -1.41
CA GLN A 156 -22.77 5.00 -0.30
C GLN A 156 -23.44 5.19 1.07
N GLN A 157 -24.34 6.15 1.22
CA GLN A 157 -25.17 6.29 2.42
C GLN A 157 -26.11 5.09 2.59
N ALA A 158 -26.73 4.64 1.49
CA ALA A 158 -27.58 3.44 1.47
C ALA A 158 -26.78 2.16 1.83
N PHE A 159 -25.53 2.07 1.41
CA PHE A 159 -24.63 0.98 1.82
C PHE A 159 -24.41 1.00 3.35
N MET A 160 -24.18 2.14 3.97
CA MET A 160 -24.03 2.23 5.43
C MET A 160 -25.27 1.71 6.14
N ASP A 161 -26.46 2.13 5.69
CA ASP A 161 -27.73 1.72 6.31
C ASP A 161 -27.98 0.22 6.13
N ALA A 162 -27.69 -0.32 4.94
CA ALA A 162 -27.80 -1.74 4.65
C ALA A 162 -26.79 -2.58 5.44
N ALA A 163 -25.56 -2.09 5.62
CA ALA A 163 -24.57 -2.74 6.47
C ALA A 163 -25.01 -2.84 7.92
N VAL A 164 -25.55 -1.74 8.46
CA VAL A 164 -26.14 -1.72 9.82
C VAL A 164 -27.30 -2.71 9.95
N ALA A 165 -28.20 -2.75 8.97
CA ALA A 165 -29.32 -3.70 8.94
C ALA A 165 -28.86 -5.18 8.89
N ASN A 166 -27.61 -5.43 8.43
CA ASN A 166 -26.97 -6.74 8.42
C ASN A 166 -26.03 -6.98 9.62
N GLY A 167 -26.15 -6.17 10.68
CA GLY A 167 -25.47 -6.38 11.96
C GLY A 167 -24.08 -5.76 12.10
N ILE A 168 -23.63 -4.96 11.13
CA ILE A 168 -22.37 -4.20 11.25
C ILE A 168 -22.65 -2.93 12.06
N THR A 169 -21.90 -2.72 13.13
CA THR A 169 -22.03 -1.51 13.96
C THR A 169 -21.50 -0.29 13.24
N THR A 170 -22.00 0.91 13.60
CA THR A 170 -21.36 2.16 13.15
C THR A 170 -20.18 2.52 14.02
N THR A 171 -19.17 3.15 13.43
CA THR A 171 -18.11 3.84 14.17
C THR A 171 -18.02 5.29 13.70
N SER A 172 -17.63 6.19 14.59
CA SER A 172 -17.45 7.60 14.24
C SER A 172 -16.06 7.89 13.66
N ASP A 173 -15.09 6.97 13.86
CA ASP A 173 -13.69 7.21 13.50
C ASP A 173 -12.95 5.87 13.31
N LEU A 174 -12.57 5.59 12.08
CA LEU A 174 -11.79 4.39 11.73
C LEU A 174 -10.31 4.47 12.15
N ASN A 175 -9.82 5.64 12.56
CA ASN A 175 -8.51 5.86 13.14
C ASN A 175 -8.54 6.09 14.66
N GLY A 176 -9.73 5.98 15.26
CA GLY A 176 -9.96 6.20 16.68
C GLY A 176 -9.77 4.95 17.55
N PRO A 177 -10.24 5.01 18.79
CA PRO A 177 -10.05 3.91 19.76
C PRO A 177 -10.83 2.64 19.42
N VAL A 178 -11.88 2.74 18.59
CA VAL A 178 -12.73 1.60 18.17
C VAL A 178 -12.87 1.65 16.64
N PRO A 179 -11.87 1.18 15.91
CA PRO A 179 -11.84 1.26 14.44
C PRO A 179 -12.73 0.22 13.74
N ALA A 180 -13.63 -0.41 14.50
CA ALA A 180 -14.53 -1.47 14.03
C ALA A 180 -15.88 -0.92 13.60
N GLY A 181 -16.40 -1.38 12.47
CA GLY A 181 -17.73 -1.04 11.99
C GLY A 181 -17.75 -0.32 10.65
N VAL A 182 -18.89 0.25 10.29
CA VAL A 182 -19.07 1.03 9.05
C VAL A 182 -18.97 2.52 9.32
N ALA A 183 -18.17 3.22 8.51
CA ALA A 183 -18.01 4.67 8.57
C ALA A 183 -17.59 5.27 7.23
N PRO A 184 -17.79 6.60 7.04
CA PRO A 184 -17.08 7.35 6.02
C PRO A 184 -15.58 7.29 6.22
N LEU A 185 -14.83 7.28 5.12
CA LEU A 185 -13.36 7.16 5.13
C LEU A 185 -12.66 8.48 5.48
N PRO A 186 -11.60 8.46 6.28
CA PRO A 186 -10.63 9.55 6.30
C PRO A 186 -9.80 9.54 5.01
N VAL A 187 -9.57 10.73 4.44
CA VAL A 187 -8.90 10.88 3.14
C VAL A 187 -7.86 12.00 3.16
N ASN A 188 -6.80 11.86 2.37
CA ASN A 188 -5.83 12.94 2.12
C ASN A 188 -6.18 13.70 0.82
N ILE A 189 -7.40 14.26 0.80
CA ILE A 189 -7.94 15.06 -0.30
C ILE A 189 -8.24 16.47 0.21
N VAL A 190 -7.72 17.49 -0.47
CA VAL A 190 -7.97 18.90 -0.20
C VAL A 190 -8.46 19.56 -1.48
N ASP A 191 -9.60 20.23 -1.44
CA ASP A 191 -10.22 20.91 -2.59
C ASP A 191 -10.32 20.03 -3.85
N GLY A 192 -10.65 18.76 -3.67
CA GLY A 192 -10.76 17.78 -4.76
C GLY A 192 -9.41 17.26 -5.29
N ILE A 193 -8.30 17.64 -4.67
CA ILE A 193 -6.94 17.24 -5.07
C ILE A 193 -6.42 16.18 -4.11
N ARG A 194 -5.92 15.05 -4.64
CA ARG A 194 -5.15 14.05 -3.90
C ARG A 194 -3.83 14.65 -3.46
N ILE A 195 -3.57 14.72 -2.16
CA ILE A 195 -2.29 15.18 -1.62
C ILE A 195 -1.36 14.00 -1.41
N ASN A 196 -0.41 13.82 -2.33
CA ASN A 196 0.60 12.78 -2.24
C ASN A 196 1.81 13.21 -1.39
N THR A 197 2.70 12.27 -1.06
CA THR A 197 3.87 12.55 -0.22
C THR A 197 4.88 13.51 -0.86
N GLY A 198 4.99 13.53 -2.20
CA GLY A 198 5.80 14.51 -2.91
C GLY A 198 5.30 15.94 -2.77
N MET A 199 3.97 16.13 -2.56
CA MET A 199 3.36 17.43 -2.23
C MET A 199 3.49 17.73 -0.74
N ALA A 200 3.14 16.77 0.11
CA ALA A 200 3.06 16.96 1.56
C ALA A 200 4.43 17.17 2.21
N TYR A 201 5.38 16.31 1.91
CA TYR A 201 6.70 16.32 2.55
C TYR A 201 7.76 17.12 1.77
N LEU A 202 7.71 17.08 0.44
CA LEU A 202 8.68 17.77 -0.41
C LEU A 202 8.09 19.06 -0.98
N GLY A 203 7.52 19.87 -0.08
CA GLY A 203 7.03 21.21 -0.40
C GLY A 203 8.16 22.16 -0.84
N ALA A 204 7.80 23.35 -1.35
CA ALA A 204 8.76 24.30 -1.91
C ALA A 204 9.88 24.72 -0.93
N ALA A 205 9.59 24.80 0.35
CA ALA A 205 10.62 25.14 1.37
C ALA A 205 11.64 24.01 1.54
N VAL A 206 11.20 22.76 1.62
CA VAL A 206 12.07 21.58 1.76
C VAL A 206 12.96 21.42 0.52
N ARG A 207 12.40 21.55 -0.68
CA ARG A 207 13.17 21.42 -1.94
C ARG A 207 14.22 22.50 -2.14
N ARG A 208 14.14 23.65 -1.41
CA ARG A 208 15.16 24.71 -1.44
C ARG A 208 16.28 24.50 -0.45
N ARG A 209 16.25 23.46 0.39
CA ARG A 209 17.35 23.17 1.32
C ARG A 209 18.63 22.88 0.53
N PRO A 210 19.76 23.52 0.85
CA PRO A 210 21.00 23.36 0.08
C PRO A 210 21.63 21.98 0.21
N ASN A 211 21.29 21.25 1.26
CA ASN A 211 21.75 19.89 1.57
C ASN A 211 20.82 18.78 1.02
N LEU A 212 19.72 19.12 0.35
CA LEU A 212 18.83 18.17 -0.31
C LEU A 212 18.93 18.29 -1.83
N GLN A 213 19.27 17.21 -2.52
CA GLN A 213 19.18 17.09 -3.96
C GLN A 213 18.15 16.02 -4.35
N ILE A 214 17.22 16.36 -5.26
CA ILE A 214 16.26 15.42 -5.85
C ILE A 214 16.63 15.24 -7.33
N ARG A 215 16.87 13.99 -7.76
CA ARG A 215 17.11 13.61 -9.15
C ARG A 215 15.99 12.68 -9.62
N ALA A 216 15.18 13.19 -10.53
CA ALA A 216 14.10 12.47 -11.18
C ALA A 216 14.55 11.77 -12.48
N ASP A 217 13.69 10.90 -12.99
CA ASP A 217 13.90 10.14 -14.23
C ASP A 217 15.19 9.28 -14.18
N VAL A 218 15.50 8.72 -12.99
CA VAL A 218 16.72 7.97 -12.70
C VAL A 218 16.40 6.61 -12.10
N VAL A 219 16.54 5.55 -12.88
CA VAL A 219 16.39 4.17 -12.41
C VAL A 219 17.71 3.68 -11.81
N VAL A 220 17.65 3.19 -10.56
CA VAL A 220 18.77 2.52 -9.89
C VAL A 220 18.76 1.03 -10.25
N ASP A 221 19.89 0.53 -10.74
CA ASP A 221 20.10 -0.88 -11.04
C ASP A 221 20.42 -1.66 -9.76
N ARG A 222 21.53 -1.33 -9.12
CA ARG A 222 22.06 -2.07 -7.98
C ARG A 222 22.90 -1.20 -7.04
N ILE A 223 23.16 -1.74 -5.87
CA ILE A 223 24.07 -1.19 -4.85
C ILE A 223 25.49 -1.67 -5.13
N THR A 224 26.47 -0.87 -4.75
CA THR A 224 27.90 -1.24 -4.77
C THR A 224 28.44 -1.45 -3.38
N PHE A 225 29.35 -2.42 -3.24
CA PHE A 225 29.93 -2.81 -1.95
C PHE A 225 31.47 -2.86 -2.01
N SER A 226 32.08 -2.63 -0.86
CA SER A 226 33.48 -2.98 -0.56
C SER A 226 33.47 -3.90 0.66
N GLY A 227 33.64 -5.20 0.46
CA GLY A 227 33.32 -6.20 1.46
C GLY A 227 31.82 -6.17 1.81
N SER A 228 31.49 -6.02 3.10
CA SER A 228 30.12 -5.87 3.59
C SER A 228 29.61 -4.42 3.60
N ARG A 229 30.46 -3.43 3.34
CA ARG A 229 30.10 -2.01 3.42
C ARG A 229 29.61 -1.48 2.08
N THR A 230 28.46 -0.82 2.11
CA THR A 230 27.91 -0.10 0.95
C THR A 230 28.82 1.08 0.57
N THR A 231 29.02 1.29 -0.73
CA THR A 231 29.82 2.40 -1.27
C THR A 231 29.01 3.36 -2.13
N GLY A 232 27.82 2.96 -2.57
CA GLY A 232 26.93 3.76 -3.41
C GLY A 232 25.99 2.91 -4.25
N VAL A 233 25.57 3.43 -5.40
CA VAL A 233 24.65 2.78 -6.33
C VAL A 233 25.16 2.87 -7.78
N ILE A 234 24.68 1.98 -8.63
CA ILE A 234 24.83 2.04 -10.09
C ILE A 234 23.43 2.29 -10.68
N LEU A 235 23.34 3.26 -11.59
CA LEU A 235 22.13 3.56 -12.33
C LEU A 235 21.97 2.59 -13.51
N ALA A 236 20.76 2.43 -14.02
CA ALA A 236 20.46 1.56 -15.17
C ALA A 236 21.32 1.90 -16.42
N GLY A 237 21.71 3.17 -16.58
CA GLY A 237 22.64 3.60 -17.63
C GLY A 237 24.12 3.34 -17.33
N GLY A 238 24.49 2.59 -16.27
CA GLY A 238 25.85 2.26 -15.90
C GLY A 238 26.60 3.32 -15.09
N THR A 239 26.04 4.50 -14.86
CA THR A 239 26.66 5.56 -14.06
C THR A 239 26.72 5.16 -12.59
N ALA A 240 27.91 5.22 -11.99
CA ALA A 240 28.09 5.03 -10.54
C ALA A 240 27.92 6.34 -9.79
N LEU A 241 27.22 6.27 -8.64
CA LEU A 241 27.07 7.35 -7.68
C LEU A 241 27.54 6.84 -6.32
N GLU A 242 28.50 7.55 -5.73
CA GLU A 242 28.98 7.22 -4.38
C GLU A 242 27.99 7.70 -3.32
N GLY A 243 27.95 7.03 -2.16
CA GLY A 243 27.19 7.42 -0.97
C GLY A 243 27.80 6.80 0.27
N ALA A 244 27.71 7.49 1.41
CA ALA A 244 28.20 6.94 2.67
C ALA A 244 27.21 5.90 3.24
N GLU A 245 25.92 6.15 3.10
CA GLU A 245 24.82 5.25 3.38
C GLU A 245 23.85 5.21 2.20
N VAL A 246 23.22 4.05 1.95
CA VAL A 246 22.12 3.87 0.98
C VAL A 246 20.87 3.44 1.72
N VAL A 247 19.75 4.14 1.47
CA VAL A 247 18.44 3.75 1.97
C VAL A 247 17.56 3.38 0.79
N LEU A 248 17.14 2.12 0.72
CA LEU A 248 16.18 1.64 -0.28
C LEU A 248 14.75 1.97 0.16
N SER A 249 14.03 2.70 -0.68
CA SER A 249 12.62 3.08 -0.54
C SER A 249 11.89 2.90 -1.87
N ALA A 250 12.33 1.93 -2.68
CA ALA A 250 11.81 1.67 -4.02
C ALA A 250 10.50 0.85 -4.03
N GLY A 251 9.93 0.60 -2.85
CA GLY A 251 8.67 -0.11 -2.66
C GLY A 251 8.81 -1.63 -2.72
N THR A 252 7.71 -2.32 -2.44
CA THR A 252 7.66 -3.77 -2.23
C THR A 252 8.16 -4.59 -3.42
N TYR A 253 8.11 -4.06 -4.63
CA TYR A 253 8.63 -4.73 -5.83
C TYR A 253 10.03 -4.24 -6.23
N GLY A 254 10.26 -2.93 -6.19
CA GLY A 254 11.54 -2.34 -6.60
C GLY A 254 12.67 -2.63 -5.62
N THR A 255 12.43 -2.53 -4.32
CA THR A 255 13.45 -2.74 -3.28
C THR A 255 14.05 -4.15 -3.32
N PRO A 256 13.26 -5.25 -3.30
CA PRO A 256 13.84 -6.59 -3.43
C PRO A 256 14.53 -6.78 -4.77
N ALA A 257 14.02 -6.23 -5.87
CA ALA A 257 14.68 -6.35 -7.18
C ALA A 257 16.06 -5.69 -7.19
N VAL A 258 16.22 -4.51 -6.58
CA VAL A 258 17.54 -3.86 -6.41
C VAL A 258 18.45 -4.70 -5.52
N LEU A 259 17.98 -5.22 -4.37
CA LEU A 259 18.77 -6.10 -3.49
C LEU A 259 19.26 -7.35 -4.22
N LEU A 260 18.37 -8.05 -4.92
CA LEU A 260 18.69 -9.26 -5.67
C LEU A 260 19.76 -8.99 -6.75
N ARG A 261 19.60 -7.91 -7.55
CA ARG A 261 20.63 -7.53 -8.55
C ARG A 261 21.95 -7.12 -7.92
N SER A 262 21.93 -6.70 -6.66
CA SER A 262 23.12 -6.35 -5.87
C SER A 262 23.82 -7.57 -5.24
N GLY A 263 23.29 -8.77 -5.41
CA GLY A 263 23.83 -10.00 -4.81
C GLY A 263 23.35 -10.25 -3.37
N VAL A 264 22.27 -9.60 -2.94
CA VAL A 264 21.64 -9.79 -1.61
C VAL A 264 20.32 -10.52 -1.81
N GLY A 265 20.26 -11.78 -1.43
CA GLY A 265 19.07 -12.63 -1.62
C GLY A 265 19.39 -14.11 -1.57
N PRO A 266 18.42 -15.00 -1.88
CA PRO A 266 18.62 -16.44 -1.86
C PRO A 266 19.78 -16.85 -2.79
N SER A 267 20.81 -17.45 -2.21
CA SER A 267 22.10 -17.71 -2.91
C SER A 267 21.96 -18.62 -4.13
N ALA A 268 21.01 -19.56 -4.10
CA ALA A 268 20.75 -20.45 -5.23
C ALA A 268 20.21 -19.69 -6.45
N ASP A 269 19.22 -18.79 -6.23
CA ASP A 269 18.58 -17.99 -7.27
C ASP A 269 19.58 -17.00 -7.89
N LEU A 270 20.39 -16.36 -7.05
CA LEU A 270 21.41 -15.42 -7.49
C LEU A 270 22.46 -16.10 -8.38
N ARG A 271 22.96 -17.28 -7.97
CA ARG A 271 23.93 -18.05 -8.76
C ARG A 271 23.35 -18.53 -10.08
N ALA A 272 22.07 -18.91 -10.11
CA ALA A 272 21.39 -19.32 -11.35
C ALA A 272 21.36 -18.18 -12.40
N LEU A 273 21.33 -16.93 -11.94
CA LEU A 273 21.42 -15.74 -12.80
C LEU A 273 22.86 -15.23 -13.03
N GLY A 274 23.88 -15.93 -12.50
CA GLY A 274 25.28 -15.50 -12.59
C GLY A 274 25.58 -14.24 -11.79
N ILE A 275 24.82 -13.99 -10.72
CA ILE A 275 25.02 -12.87 -9.79
C ILE A 275 25.88 -13.35 -8.62
N SER A 276 26.96 -12.61 -8.31
CA SER A 276 27.83 -12.90 -7.17
C SER A 276 27.07 -12.64 -5.87
N VAL A 277 27.11 -13.61 -4.95
CA VAL A 277 26.43 -13.49 -3.64
C VAL A 277 27.23 -12.59 -2.70
N VAL A 278 26.60 -11.54 -2.21
CA VAL A 278 27.10 -10.63 -1.18
C VAL A 278 26.46 -10.97 0.19
N GLY A 279 25.18 -11.29 0.21
CA GLY A 279 24.44 -11.70 1.40
C GLY A 279 23.39 -12.75 1.06
N ASP A 280 23.40 -13.89 1.78
CA ASP A 280 22.38 -14.95 1.64
C ASP A 280 21.22 -14.68 2.60
N LEU A 281 20.19 -14.02 2.11
CA LEU A 281 19.03 -13.56 2.88
C LEU A 281 17.73 -13.89 2.13
N PRO A 282 16.57 -14.08 2.82
CA PRO A 282 15.31 -14.50 2.19
C PRO A 282 14.57 -13.33 1.50
N VAL A 283 15.27 -12.52 0.74
CA VAL A 283 14.71 -11.41 -0.04
C VAL A 283 13.70 -11.93 -1.05
N GLY A 284 12.52 -11.35 -1.07
CA GLY A 284 11.44 -11.69 -2.00
C GLY A 284 10.62 -12.94 -1.62
N GLN A 285 10.92 -13.62 -0.50
CA GLN A 285 10.32 -14.91 -0.14
C GLN A 285 9.04 -14.81 0.71
N ASN A 286 8.58 -13.63 1.07
CA ASN A 286 7.41 -13.45 1.95
C ASN A 286 6.49 -12.35 1.42
N LEU A 287 6.26 -12.30 0.11
CA LEU A 287 5.35 -11.32 -0.48
C LEU A 287 3.92 -11.60 -0.02
N GLN A 288 3.25 -10.58 0.51
CA GLN A 288 1.83 -10.63 0.85
C GLN A 288 1.09 -9.45 0.23
N ASP A 289 -0.17 -9.66 -0.13
CA ASP A 289 -1.10 -8.62 -0.56
C ASP A 289 -2.52 -9.03 -0.18
N HIS A 290 -3.42 -8.08 -0.10
CA HIS A 290 -4.83 -8.33 0.17
C HIS A 290 -5.56 -8.70 -1.13
N PRO A 291 -6.21 -9.88 -1.22
CA PRO A 291 -7.14 -10.14 -2.29
C PRO A 291 -8.39 -9.29 -2.13
N ILE A 292 -8.87 -8.73 -3.24
CA ILE A 292 -10.13 -7.99 -3.32
C ILE A 292 -11.01 -8.56 -4.40
N TYR A 293 -12.29 -8.71 -4.10
CA TYR A 293 -13.33 -9.11 -5.04
C TYR A 293 -14.33 -7.97 -5.23
N PHE A 294 -14.82 -7.80 -6.45
CA PHE A 294 -15.83 -6.80 -6.78
C PHE A 294 -17.16 -7.50 -7.10
N ASN A 295 -18.09 -7.44 -6.14
CA ASN A 295 -19.46 -7.82 -6.32
C ASN A 295 -20.19 -6.68 -7.04
N THR A 296 -20.38 -6.79 -8.36
CA THR A 296 -20.84 -5.69 -9.20
C THR A 296 -22.32 -5.77 -9.52
N TYR A 297 -22.93 -4.61 -9.66
CA TYR A 297 -24.35 -4.43 -9.94
C TYR A 297 -24.56 -3.47 -11.12
N ALA A 298 -25.46 -3.83 -12.04
CA ALA A 298 -26.09 -2.85 -12.90
C ALA A 298 -26.94 -1.93 -12.02
N ALA A 299 -26.78 -0.62 -12.19
CA ALA A 299 -27.56 0.34 -11.42
C ALA A 299 -28.79 0.82 -12.19
N ARG A 300 -29.80 1.30 -11.45
CA ARG A 300 -30.92 2.04 -12.01
C ARG A 300 -30.46 3.46 -12.32
N PRO A 301 -30.39 3.89 -13.60
CA PRO A 301 -29.81 5.19 -13.97
C PRO A 301 -30.52 6.38 -13.35
N ASP A 302 -31.83 6.27 -13.11
CA ASP A 302 -32.67 7.29 -12.47
C ASP A 302 -32.41 7.43 -10.95
N ARG A 303 -31.73 6.46 -10.32
CA ARG A 303 -31.44 6.38 -8.90
C ARG A 303 -30.00 6.67 -8.52
N ILE A 304 -29.04 6.23 -9.34
CA ILE A 304 -27.62 6.24 -8.98
C ILE A 304 -27.04 7.65 -8.79
N GLY A 305 -27.58 8.66 -9.49
CA GLY A 305 -27.19 10.06 -9.34
C GLY A 305 -25.72 10.34 -9.58
N ALA A 306 -25.21 11.37 -8.92
CA ALA A 306 -23.81 11.77 -8.98
C ALA A 306 -22.90 10.72 -8.31
N GLN A 307 -21.79 10.40 -8.96
CA GLN A 307 -20.87 9.33 -8.57
C GLN A 307 -19.54 9.88 -8.01
N ALA A 308 -19.63 10.84 -7.08
CA ALA A 308 -18.48 11.43 -6.41
C ALA A 308 -18.74 11.56 -4.90
N PRO A 309 -17.76 11.26 -4.05
CA PRO A 309 -16.46 10.65 -4.36
C PRO A 309 -16.61 9.15 -4.72
N PRO A 310 -15.71 8.59 -5.55
CA PRO A 310 -15.86 7.19 -5.99
C PRO A 310 -15.60 6.18 -4.87
N ILE A 311 -14.67 6.48 -3.95
CA ILE A 311 -14.33 5.67 -2.78
C ILE A 311 -14.47 6.57 -1.56
N ALA A 312 -15.39 6.27 -0.64
CA ALA A 312 -15.63 7.14 0.50
C ALA A 312 -16.18 6.44 1.74
N VAL A 313 -16.52 5.16 1.67
CA VAL A 313 -17.11 4.40 2.76
C VAL A 313 -16.49 3.03 2.87
N MET A 314 -16.31 2.56 4.11
CA MET A 314 -15.82 1.22 4.40
C MET A 314 -16.49 0.67 5.65
N ALA A 315 -16.66 -0.65 5.68
CA ALA A 315 -17.00 -1.42 6.84
C ALA A 315 -15.89 -2.44 7.14
N THR A 316 -15.55 -2.61 8.40
CA THR A 316 -14.67 -3.66 8.89
C THR A 316 -15.50 -4.70 9.63
N THR A 317 -15.25 -5.98 9.37
CA THR A 317 -15.94 -7.09 10.05
C THR A 317 -15.02 -8.30 10.17
N ALA A 318 -15.43 -9.25 11.01
CA ALA A 318 -14.72 -10.50 11.25
C ALA A 318 -15.38 -11.64 10.48
N SER A 319 -14.56 -12.50 9.84
CA SER A 319 -15.01 -13.82 9.43
C SER A 319 -15.09 -14.78 10.62
N SER A 320 -15.61 -15.98 10.43
CA SER A 320 -15.59 -17.05 11.44
C SER A 320 -14.17 -17.56 11.76
N HIS A 321 -13.18 -17.19 10.93
CA HIS A 321 -11.77 -17.54 11.09
C HIS A 321 -10.94 -16.44 11.78
N ALA A 322 -11.53 -15.27 12.04
CA ALA A 322 -10.82 -14.18 12.71
C ALA A 322 -10.56 -14.52 14.19
N ALA A 323 -9.42 -14.09 14.71
CA ALA A 323 -9.16 -14.17 16.14
C ALA A 323 -10.15 -13.27 16.91
N PRO A 324 -10.50 -13.59 18.15
CA PRO A 324 -11.41 -12.76 18.95
C PRO A 324 -10.95 -11.30 19.04
N GLY A 325 -11.81 -10.38 18.64
CA GLY A 325 -11.53 -8.94 18.63
C GLY A 325 -10.72 -8.44 17.44
N ASP A 326 -10.42 -9.30 16.47
CA ASP A 326 -9.72 -8.96 15.24
C ASP A 326 -10.70 -8.82 14.06
N PHE A 327 -10.27 -8.12 13.00
CA PHE A 327 -11.04 -7.93 11.77
C PHE A 327 -10.18 -8.40 10.60
N ASP A 328 -10.79 -9.17 9.70
CA ASP A 328 -10.08 -9.75 8.55
C ASP A 328 -10.82 -9.54 7.23
N ILE A 329 -11.99 -8.88 7.26
CA ILE A 329 -12.79 -8.54 6.08
C ILE A 329 -13.06 -7.03 6.04
N HIS A 330 -12.79 -6.41 4.90
CA HIS A 330 -13.27 -5.08 4.54
C HIS A 330 -14.38 -5.20 3.51
N LEU A 331 -15.44 -4.43 3.72
CA LEU A 331 -16.52 -4.22 2.75
C LEU A 331 -16.57 -2.73 2.41
N GLY A 332 -16.91 -2.41 1.17
CA GLY A 332 -17.08 -1.02 0.75
C GLY A 332 -18.09 -0.90 -0.37
N ALA A 333 -18.54 0.31 -0.64
CA ALA A 333 -19.33 0.62 -1.81
C ALA A 333 -18.61 1.67 -2.66
N THR A 334 -18.42 1.38 -3.93
CA THR A 334 -17.63 2.23 -4.83
C THR A 334 -18.34 2.47 -6.17
N HIS A 335 -18.11 3.66 -6.72
CA HIS A 335 -18.47 4.01 -8.09
C HIS A 335 -17.34 3.73 -9.10
N LEU A 336 -16.28 3.02 -8.70
CA LEU A 336 -15.24 2.56 -9.62
C LEU A 336 -15.78 1.36 -10.42
N PHE A 337 -16.56 1.68 -11.45
CA PHE A 337 -17.22 0.73 -12.31
C PHE A 337 -17.13 1.24 -13.77
N ASP A 338 -16.93 0.33 -14.72
CA ASP A 338 -16.97 0.66 -16.13
C ASP A 338 -18.42 0.56 -16.64
N PRO A 339 -19.07 1.70 -16.97
CA PRO A 339 -20.46 1.70 -17.41
C PRO A 339 -20.74 0.81 -18.66
N SER A 340 -19.72 0.57 -19.49
CA SER A 340 -19.85 -0.29 -20.66
C SER A 340 -20.12 -1.76 -20.34
N GLN A 341 -19.83 -2.18 -19.09
CA GLN A 341 -20.10 -3.53 -18.60
C GLN A 341 -21.54 -3.71 -18.07
N SER A 342 -22.34 -2.64 -18.03
CA SER A 342 -23.70 -2.67 -17.54
C SER A 342 -24.73 -2.59 -18.68
N PRO A 343 -25.76 -3.41 -18.68
CA PRO A 343 -26.85 -3.32 -19.65
C PRO A 343 -27.66 -2.01 -19.52
N THR A 344 -27.59 -1.35 -18.36
CA THR A 344 -28.27 -0.08 -18.09
C THR A 344 -27.36 1.14 -18.40
N GLY A 345 -26.09 0.93 -18.72
CA GLY A 345 -25.10 2.00 -18.90
C GLY A 345 -24.67 2.65 -17.58
N ALA A 346 -25.05 2.10 -16.42
CA ALA A 346 -24.69 2.57 -15.09
C ALA A 346 -24.42 1.38 -14.17
N GLY A 347 -23.57 1.56 -13.16
CA GLY A 347 -23.29 0.48 -12.21
C GLY A 347 -22.52 0.97 -10.97
N PHE A 348 -22.42 0.07 -10.01
CA PHE A 348 -21.59 0.23 -8.82
C PHE A 348 -21.03 -1.12 -8.39
N ALA A 349 -20.07 -1.10 -7.48
CA ALA A 349 -19.53 -2.33 -6.92
C ALA A 349 -19.53 -2.28 -5.39
N LEU A 350 -19.83 -3.43 -4.78
CA LEU A 350 -19.47 -3.72 -3.42
C LEU A 350 -18.10 -4.39 -3.42
N THR A 351 -17.14 -3.80 -2.74
CA THR A 351 -15.81 -4.40 -2.57
C THR A 351 -15.82 -5.35 -1.40
N VAL A 352 -15.17 -6.49 -1.56
CA VAL A 352 -14.92 -7.48 -0.50
C VAL A 352 -13.43 -7.76 -0.50
N ALA A 353 -12.72 -7.29 0.52
CA ALA A 353 -11.29 -7.57 0.66
C ALA A 353 -11.03 -8.39 1.92
N MET A 354 -10.23 -9.44 1.78
CA MET A 354 -9.71 -10.21 2.90
C MET A 354 -8.35 -9.62 3.26
N VAL A 355 -8.22 -9.11 4.50
CA VAL A 355 -7.07 -8.27 4.92
C VAL A 355 -6.12 -8.95 5.90
N ARG A 356 -6.27 -10.25 6.08
CA ARG A 356 -5.39 -11.11 6.90
C ARG A 356 -5.02 -12.37 6.13
N PRO A 357 -4.28 -12.26 5.00
CA PRO A 357 -3.93 -13.41 4.20
C PRO A 357 -2.99 -14.36 4.96
N THR A 358 -3.25 -15.67 4.85
CA THR A 358 -2.35 -16.72 5.31
C THR A 358 -1.42 -17.17 4.19
N ALA A 359 -1.82 -16.98 2.93
CA ALA A 359 -0.97 -17.22 1.77
C ALA A 359 0.19 -16.22 1.72
N THR A 360 1.34 -16.71 1.27
CA THR A 360 2.50 -15.90 0.92
C THR A 360 2.91 -16.20 -0.50
N GLY A 361 3.27 -15.17 -1.22
CA GLY A 361 3.82 -15.25 -2.56
C GLY A 361 5.31 -14.97 -2.59
N THR A 362 5.84 -14.77 -3.78
CA THR A 362 7.28 -14.54 -4.00
C THR A 362 7.52 -13.45 -5.04
N LEU A 363 8.68 -12.81 -4.91
CA LEU A 363 9.24 -11.95 -5.94
C LEU A 363 10.64 -12.44 -6.29
N THR A 364 10.89 -12.71 -7.57
CA THR A 364 12.19 -13.12 -8.09
C THR A 364 12.58 -12.29 -9.31
N LEU A 365 13.86 -12.30 -9.67
CA LEU A 365 14.30 -11.66 -10.90
C LEU A 365 13.93 -12.51 -12.13
N ALA A 366 13.42 -11.87 -13.18
CA ALA A 366 13.30 -12.49 -14.49
C ALA A 366 14.66 -12.51 -15.26
N GLY A 367 15.58 -11.61 -14.88
CA GLY A 367 16.91 -11.48 -15.46
C GLY A 367 17.72 -10.41 -14.73
N ARG A 368 18.84 -10.01 -15.32
CA ARG A 368 19.77 -9.02 -14.75
C ARG A 368 19.53 -7.59 -15.24
N ASP A 369 18.68 -7.40 -16.23
CA ASP A 369 18.35 -6.08 -16.78
C ASP A 369 17.48 -5.30 -15.77
N PRO A 370 17.91 -4.11 -15.31
CA PRO A 370 17.14 -3.30 -14.37
C PRO A 370 15.82 -2.75 -14.95
N ASN A 371 15.66 -2.78 -16.27
CA ASN A 371 14.43 -2.36 -16.94
C ASN A 371 13.44 -3.52 -17.15
N GLN A 372 13.86 -4.74 -16.88
CA GLN A 372 12.98 -5.91 -16.93
C GLN A 372 12.18 -6.04 -15.64
N ALA A 373 10.85 -6.15 -15.76
CA ALA A 373 9.97 -6.38 -14.62
C ALA A 373 10.38 -7.65 -13.85
N PRO A 374 10.33 -7.64 -12.51
CA PRO A 374 10.50 -8.85 -11.72
C PRO A 374 9.32 -9.80 -11.94
N ARG A 375 9.52 -11.08 -11.62
CA ARG A 375 8.42 -12.04 -11.53
C ARG A 375 7.72 -11.87 -10.19
N ILE A 376 6.44 -11.56 -10.23
CA ILE A 376 5.62 -11.25 -9.05
C ILE A 376 4.54 -12.32 -8.93
N ASP A 377 4.68 -13.24 -8.00
CA ASP A 377 3.63 -14.17 -7.63
C ASP A 377 3.01 -13.71 -6.31
N LEU A 378 1.78 -13.20 -6.37
CA LEU A 378 1.03 -12.77 -5.18
C LEU A 378 0.43 -13.96 -4.43
N ASN A 379 0.29 -15.11 -5.06
CA ASN A 379 -0.35 -16.31 -4.52
C ASN A 379 -1.72 -16.01 -3.87
N LEU A 380 -2.49 -15.09 -4.47
CA LEU A 380 -3.82 -14.69 -3.96
C LEU A 380 -4.73 -15.92 -3.88
N LEU A 381 -5.43 -16.07 -2.75
CA LEU A 381 -6.29 -17.21 -2.45
C LEU A 381 -5.57 -18.58 -2.48
N GLY A 382 -4.27 -18.59 -2.27
CA GLY A 382 -3.42 -19.78 -2.30
C GLY A 382 -3.77 -20.82 -1.22
N THR A 383 -4.43 -20.43 -0.13
CA THR A 383 -4.88 -21.34 0.92
C THR A 383 -6.39 -21.51 0.92
N SER A 384 -6.88 -22.67 1.40
CA SER A 384 -8.31 -22.90 1.58
C SER A 384 -8.92 -21.96 2.62
N GLU A 385 -8.16 -21.56 3.62
CA GLU A 385 -8.58 -20.62 4.65
C GLU A 385 -8.86 -19.23 4.06
N ASP A 386 -7.96 -18.72 3.21
CA ASP A 386 -8.14 -17.43 2.55
C ASP A 386 -9.38 -17.45 1.63
N ARG A 387 -9.62 -18.57 0.93
CA ARG A 387 -10.84 -18.74 0.11
C ARG A 387 -12.09 -18.73 0.98
N ALA A 388 -12.08 -19.46 2.11
CA ALA A 388 -13.23 -19.51 3.02
C ALA A 388 -13.56 -18.12 3.60
N ARG A 389 -12.56 -17.36 4.03
CA ARG A 389 -12.75 -15.99 4.55
C ARG A 389 -13.36 -15.06 3.49
N LEU A 390 -12.80 -15.06 2.28
CA LEU A 390 -13.32 -14.21 1.20
C LEU A 390 -14.74 -14.60 0.80
N LEU A 391 -15.07 -15.91 0.80
CA LEU A 391 -16.40 -16.42 0.52
C LEU A 391 -17.42 -15.95 1.57
N GLU A 392 -17.08 -15.97 2.86
CA GLU A 392 -17.93 -15.40 3.92
C GLU A 392 -18.19 -13.91 3.69
N GLY A 393 -17.14 -13.15 3.36
CA GLY A 393 -17.25 -11.74 3.01
C GLY A 393 -18.15 -11.49 1.80
N LEU A 394 -18.02 -12.29 0.74
CA LEU A 394 -18.85 -12.20 -0.46
C LEU A 394 -20.33 -12.48 -0.15
N ARG A 395 -20.61 -13.51 0.65
CA ARG A 395 -21.99 -13.80 1.10
C ARG A 395 -22.59 -12.63 1.89
N LEU A 396 -21.80 -12.00 2.76
CA LEU A 396 -22.26 -10.84 3.51
C LEU A 396 -22.49 -9.64 2.56
N ALA A 397 -21.60 -9.38 1.61
CA ALA A 397 -21.77 -8.31 0.62
C ALA A 397 -23.04 -8.49 -0.20
N ARG A 398 -23.34 -9.73 -0.65
CA ARG A 398 -24.58 -10.03 -1.38
C ARG A 398 -25.85 -9.81 -0.52
N ARG A 399 -25.82 -10.17 0.77
CA ARG A 399 -26.93 -9.85 1.69
C ARG A 399 -27.10 -8.33 1.84
N ILE A 400 -26.02 -7.60 2.01
CA ILE A 400 -26.06 -6.12 2.08
C ILE A 400 -26.61 -5.54 0.77
N GLY A 401 -26.14 -6.02 -0.39
CA GLY A 401 -26.62 -5.59 -1.70
C GLY A 401 -28.11 -5.84 -1.93
N ALA A 402 -28.66 -6.91 -1.33
CA ALA A 402 -30.07 -7.26 -1.38
C ALA A 402 -30.94 -6.56 -0.32
N THR A 403 -30.35 -5.73 0.56
CA THR A 403 -31.04 -5.04 1.66
C THR A 403 -31.37 -3.59 1.28
N SER A 404 -32.63 -3.18 1.41
CA SER A 404 -32.99 -1.75 1.27
C SER A 404 -32.38 -0.92 2.39
N PRO A 405 -31.94 0.35 2.13
CA PRO A 405 -32.21 1.08 0.87
C PRO A 405 -31.20 0.80 -0.26
N LEU A 406 -30.12 0.02 -0.06
CA LEU A 406 -29.12 -0.19 -1.10
C LEU A 406 -29.66 -0.96 -2.31
N ALA A 407 -30.50 -1.97 -2.06
CA ALA A 407 -31.16 -2.76 -3.11
C ALA A 407 -31.96 -1.89 -4.09
N ASP A 408 -32.44 -0.71 -3.66
CA ASP A 408 -33.23 0.19 -4.49
C ASP A 408 -32.41 0.86 -5.61
N PHE A 409 -31.08 0.85 -5.50
CA PHE A 409 -30.14 1.37 -6.50
C PHE A 409 -29.79 0.32 -7.55
N ALA A 410 -29.89 -0.98 -7.22
CA ALA A 410 -29.55 -2.07 -8.10
C ALA A 410 -30.71 -2.40 -9.07
N ASP A 411 -30.35 -2.67 -10.31
CA ASP A 411 -31.22 -3.32 -11.30
C ASP A 411 -31.01 -4.83 -11.24
N SER A 412 -29.77 -5.27 -11.38
CA SER A 412 -29.38 -6.68 -11.35
C SER A 412 -27.95 -6.87 -10.88
N GLU A 413 -27.65 -8.03 -10.28
CA GLU A 413 -26.28 -8.43 -9.95
C GLU A 413 -25.56 -8.92 -11.20
N LEU A 414 -24.37 -8.36 -11.48
CA LEU A 414 -23.57 -8.72 -12.67
C LEU A 414 -22.48 -9.74 -12.34
N ASN A 415 -21.76 -9.57 -11.23
CA ASN A 415 -20.71 -10.46 -10.75
C ASN A 415 -20.91 -10.75 -9.26
N PRO A 416 -21.06 -12.01 -8.81
CA PRO A 416 -20.99 -13.25 -9.59
C PRO A 416 -22.23 -13.51 -10.47
N GLY A 417 -23.29 -12.68 -10.32
CA GLY A 417 -24.57 -12.83 -10.99
C GLY A 417 -25.55 -13.70 -10.22
N ALA A 418 -26.85 -13.47 -10.45
CA ALA A 418 -27.94 -14.12 -9.72
C ALA A 418 -27.95 -15.66 -9.84
N GLY A 419 -27.34 -16.23 -10.90
CA GLY A 419 -27.23 -17.67 -11.12
C GLY A 419 -26.20 -18.37 -10.22
N ALA A 420 -25.25 -17.65 -9.64
CA ALA A 420 -24.24 -18.21 -8.73
C ALA A 420 -24.86 -18.38 -7.33
N THR A 421 -25.36 -19.56 -7.03
CA THR A 421 -26.12 -19.85 -5.80
C THR A 421 -25.38 -20.79 -4.84
N SER A 422 -24.52 -21.68 -5.36
CA SER A 422 -23.72 -22.58 -4.55
C SER A 422 -22.37 -21.97 -4.16
N ASP A 423 -21.75 -22.52 -3.11
CA ASP A 423 -20.38 -22.14 -2.71
C ASP A 423 -19.38 -22.38 -3.82
N ALA A 424 -19.55 -23.47 -4.58
CA ALA A 424 -18.69 -23.79 -5.70
C ALA A 424 -18.80 -22.73 -6.82
N ASP A 425 -19.98 -22.21 -7.10
CA ASP A 425 -20.18 -21.13 -8.09
C ASP A 425 -19.52 -19.84 -7.61
N LEU A 426 -19.69 -19.50 -6.33
CA LEU A 426 -19.09 -18.31 -5.74
C LEU A 426 -17.55 -18.40 -5.71
N GLU A 427 -16.99 -19.56 -5.32
CA GLU A 427 -15.56 -19.78 -5.32
C GLU A 427 -14.98 -19.73 -6.74
N ALA A 428 -15.67 -20.34 -7.72
CA ALA A 428 -15.27 -20.24 -9.12
C ALA A 428 -15.24 -18.78 -9.62
N SER A 429 -16.26 -17.98 -9.27
CA SER A 429 -16.29 -16.56 -9.60
C SER A 429 -15.16 -15.79 -8.90
N MET A 430 -14.88 -16.10 -7.62
CA MET A 430 -13.77 -15.48 -6.88
C MET A 430 -12.44 -15.74 -7.57
N LEU A 431 -12.13 -17.00 -7.90
CA LEU A 431 -10.87 -17.36 -8.58
C LEU A 431 -10.76 -16.72 -9.97
N ALA A 432 -11.87 -16.56 -10.68
CA ALA A 432 -11.88 -15.97 -12.01
C ALA A 432 -11.70 -14.44 -12.04
N THR A 433 -12.10 -13.74 -10.96
CA THR A 433 -12.17 -12.25 -10.99
C THR A 433 -11.54 -11.55 -9.80
N VAL A 434 -10.95 -12.29 -8.85
CA VAL A 434 -10.18 -11.66 -7.74
C VAL A 434 -9.05 -10.82 -8.28
N SER A 435 -8.80 -9.70 -7.60
CA SER A 435 -7.70 -8.78 -7.93
C SER A 435 -6.88 -8.47 -6.68
N THR A 436 -5.79 -7.75 -6.85
CA THR A 436 -5.02 -7.16 -5.76
C THR A 436 -5.73 -5.91 -5.22
N TYR A 437 -5.72 -5.73 -3.89
CA TYR A 437 -6.12 -4.45 -3.26
C TYR A 437 -5.02 -3.40 -3.35
N HIS A 438 -3.91 -3.74 -4.01
CA HIS A 438 -2.73 -2.89 -4.19
C HIS A 438 -2.01 -2.54 -2.89
N HIS A 439 -1.97 -3.47 -1.94
CA HIS A 439 -1.28 -3.35 -0.66
C HIS A 439 -0.08 -4.32 -0.50
N PRO A 440 0.73 -4.58 -1.56
CA PRO A 440 1.83 -5.53 -1.43
C PRO A 440 2.82 -5.08 -0.37
N ALA A 441 3.30 -6.04 0.43
CA ALA A 441 4.20 -5.83 1.55
C ALA A 441 5.13 -7.03 1.79
N SER A 442 6.05 -6.91 2.71
CA SER A 442 6.75 -8.04 3.37
C SER A 442 7.78 -8.78 2.53
N THR A 443 8.28 -8.23 1.43
CA THR A 443 9.34 -8.85 0.59
C THR A 443 10.75 -8.75 1.18
N VAL A 444 10.96 -7.89 2.19
CA VAL A 444 12.22 -7.65 2.88
C VAL A 444 11.94 -7.52 4.38
N PRO A 445 11.28 -8.53 5.02
CA PRO A 445 10.68 -8.35 6.32
C PRO A 445 11.68 -8.02 7.43
N MET A 446 11.26 -7.12 8.33
CA MET A 446 11.99 -6.89 9.58
C MET A 446 11.66 -7.99 10.59
N GLY A 447 12.62 -8.28 11.47
CA GLY A 447 12.45 -9.25 12.54
C GLY A 447 13.53 -9.16 13.59
N SER A 448 13.35 -9.94 14.68
CA SER A 448 14.34 -10.11 15.73
C SER A 448 15.55 -10.90 15.22
N GLU A 449 16.69 -10.82 15.91
CA GLU A 449 17.97 -11.43 15.49
C GLU A 449 17.84 -12.93 15.16
N GLY A 450 16.99 -13.65 15.87
CA GLY A 450 16.76 -15.10 15.67
C GLY A 450 15.68 -15.45 14.62
N ASP A 451 14.98 -14.48 14.01
CA ASP A 451 13.94 -14.78 13.01
C ASP A 451 14.62 -15.12 11.64
N PRO A 452 14.51 -16.37 11.14
CA PRO A 452 15.13 -16.76 9.88
C PRO A 452 14.49 -16.10 8.65
N ARG A 453 13.30 -15.54 8.77
CA ARG A 453 12.61 -14.83 7.68
C ARG A 453 13.04 -13.37 7.56
N ALA A 454 13.67 -12.82 8.59
CA ALA A 454 14.02 -11.40 8.60
C ALA A 454 15.23 -11.10 7.73
N VAL A 455 15.08 -10.10 6.88
CA VAL A 455 16.13 -9.51 6.04
C VAL A 455 16.74 -8.28 6.72
N VAL A 456 15.92 -7.51 7.44
CA VAL A 456 16.35 -6.30 8.14
C VAL A 456 16.04 -6.37 9.65
N ASN A 457 16.72 -5.55 10.42
CA ASN A 457 16.39 -5.36 11.83
C ASN A 457 15.26 -4.31 11.99
N ARG A 458 14.88 -4.04 13.25
CA ARG A 458 13.80 -3.08 13.59
C ARG A 458 14.04 -1.62 13.15
N LEU A 459 15.27 -1.27 12.73
CA LEU A 459 15.64 0.04 12.19
C LEU A 459 15.88 0.01 10.68
N GLY A 460 15.47 -1.08 10.01
CA GLY A 460 15.63 -1.23 8.57
C GLY A 460 17.04 -1.58 8.11
N GLU A 461 18.01 -1.80 9.01
CA GLU A 461 19.38 -2.17 8.63
C GLU A 461 19.41 -3.59 8.07
N VAL A 462 20.00 -3.76 6.89
CA VAL A 462 20.12 -5.05 6.23
C VAL A 462 21.15 -5.92 6.97
N ARG A 463 20.75 -7.13 7.34
CA ARG A 463 21.58 -8.03 8.13
C ARG A 463 22.89 -8.38 7.46
N GLY A 464 23.98 -8.29 8.22
CA GLY A 464 25.33 -8.62 7.75
C GLY A 464 25.96 -7.59 6.82
N LEU A 465 25.27 -6.46 6.56
CA LEU A 465 25.76 -5.38 5.70
C LEU A 465 25.81 -4.06 6.46
N GLU A 466 26.77 -3.21 6.11
CA GLU A 466 26.98 -1.91 6.72
C GLU A 466 26.61 -0.80 5.76
N GLY A 467 25.95 0.26 6.28
CA GLY A 467 25.56 1.44 5.50
C GLY A 467 24.43 1.17 4.52
N LEU A 468 23.62 0.13 4.74
CA LEU A 468 22.45 -0.20 3.92
C LEU A 468 21.21 -0.36 4.78
N ARG A 469 20.17 0.41 4.47
CA ARG A 469 18.84 0.31 5.07
C ARG A 469 17.76 0.08 4.02
N VAL A 470 16.64 -0.45 4.47
CA VAL A 470 15.38 -0.51 3.73
C VAL A 470 14.29 0.15 4.55
N VAL A 471 13.57 1.08 3.94
CA VAL A 471 12.45 1.77 4.58
C VAL A 471 11.35 1.98 3.55
N ASP A 472 10.44 1.03 3.45
CA ASP A 472 9.20 1.06 2.68
C ASP A 472 8.28 -0.10 3.12
N ALA A 473 7.21 -0.39 2.39
CA ALA A 473 6.28 -1.46 2.73
C ALA A 473 6.89 -2.87 2.74
N SER A 474 8.04 -3.07 2.09
CA SER A 474 8.72 -4.37 2.05
C SER A 474 9.21 -4.84 3.42
N ILE A 475 9.45 -3.90 4.37
CA ILE A 475 9.97 -4.24 5.69
C ILE A 475 8.93 -4.80 6.66
N PHE A 476 7.64 -4.67 6.38
CA PHE A 476 6.63 -5.16 7.31
C PHE A 476 6.75 -6.68 7.49
N PRO A 477 6.65 -7.20 8.73
CA PRO A 477 6.75 -8.63 9.00
C PRO A 477 5.63 -9.45 8.35
N ASP A 478 4.45 -8.86 8.25
CA ASP A 478 3.28 -9.27 7.48
C ASP A 478 2.51 -8.01 7.04
N VAL A 479 1.62 -8.17 6.05
CA VAL A 479 0.81 -7.06 5.56
C VAL A 479 -0.13 -6.55 6.67
N PRO A 480 -0.11 -5.24 7.01
CA PRO A 480 -1.05 -4.66 7.98
C PRO A 480 -2.51 -4.80 7.51
N SER A 481 -3.45 -5.00 8.43
CA SER A 481 -4.87 -5.27 8.13
C SER A 481 -5.65 -4.07 7.59
N MET A 482 -4.99 -2.96 7.24
CA MET A 482 -5.59 -1.75 6.68
C MET A 482 -4.84 -1.29 5.43
N PRO A 483 -5.39 -0.37 4.61
CA PRO A 483 -4.64 0.28 3.53
C PRO A 483 -3.29 0.80 4.02
N ILE A 484 -2.21 0.33 3.39
CA ILE A 484 -0.86 0.38 3.99
C ILE A 484 -0.17 1.75 3.92
N ASN A 485 -0.66 2.69 3.09
CA ASN A 485 0.09 3.91 2.80
C ASN A 485 0.44 4.72 4.06
N LEU A 486 -0.54 4.94 4.96
CA LEU A 486 -0.30 5.73 6.18
C LEU A 486 0.69 5.03 7.12
N SER A 487 0.67 3.69 7.16
CA SER A 487 1.62 2.89 7.95
C SER A 487 3.03 2.92 7.37
N VAL A 488 3.17 3.06 6.04
CA VAL A 488 4.47 3.26 5.39
C VAL A 488 5.06 4.63 5.74
N LEU A 489 4.23 5.67 5.76
CA LEU A 489 4.66 7.00 6.19
C LEU A 489 5.08 6.97 7.67
N MET A 490 4.28 6.35 8.53
CA MET A 490 4.59 6.18 9.95
C MET A 490 5.91 5.43 10.14
N ALA A 491 6.14 4.33 9.42
CA ALA A 491 7.39 3.57 9.52
C ALA A 491 8.61 4.42 9.13
N ALA A 492 8.48 5.28 8.11
CA ALA A 492 9.54 6.19 7.70
C ALA A 492 9.80 7.29 8.75
N GLU A 493 8.76 7.88 9.35
CA GLU A 493 8.88 8.82 10.48
C GLU A 493 9.54 8.15 11.68
N HIS A 494 9.08 6.94 12.04
CA HIS A 494 9.60 6.18 13.17
C HIS A 494 11.07 5.85 13.03
N ILE A 495 11.49 5.33 11.87
CA ILE A 495 12.89 5.00 11.60
C ILE A 495 13.74 6.27 11.50
N ALA A 496 13.25 7.34 10.86
CA ALA A 496 13.96 8.61 10.81
C ALA A 496 14.26 9.15 12.22
N ARG A 497 13.28 9.11 13.11
CA ARG A 497 13.43 9.59 14.51
C ARG A 497 14.37 8.73 15.36
N LEU A 498 14.41 7.41 15.12
CA LEU A 498 15.19 6.48 15.95
C LEU A 498 16.60 6.24 15.45
N ALA A 499 16.85 6.39 14.15
CA ALA A 499 18.12 6.02 13.53
C ALA A 499 19.01 7.22 13.16
N TYR A 500 18.43 8.42 13.14
CA TYR A 500 19.10 9.64 12.72
C TYR A 500 18.93 10.80 13.71
#